data_4936036939487218a6c08a19e228001a
#
_entry.id   4936036939487218a6c08a19e228001a
#
_cell.length_a   1.000
_cell.length_b   1.000
_cell.length_c   1.000
_cell.angle_alpha   90.00
_cell.angle_beta   90.00
_cell.angle_gamma   90.00
#
_symmetry.space_group_name_H-M   'P 1'
#
loop_
_entity.id
_entity.type
_entity.pdbx_description
1 polymer ?
#
loop_
_entity_poly.entity_id
_entity_poly.type
_entity_poly.pdbx_seq_one_letter_code
_entity_poly.pdbx_strand_id
1 'polypeptide(L)'
;MANSRMAHTKAASTNPVPTHKFMAQDPLQQTYDAIVVGSGATGGWAAKRLSEAGLKVALLEAGRAVTPREFTEHMPAFKLKYRNHSPEVLRTRPIQKQCYACMEYNYEWFVDDLENPYSTPADRPFTWQRLRILGGRSLVWGRQSYLLSDVDFKAASRDGYDVDWPFSYADIAPYYDIVERYVGITGAAEGNEMLPDGQFLPPMKMSCGEIKLRDSVKKKFGRTVTIGRAAIVTQPHNGRAPCHYCGPCERGCMTFSYFSSPFTTVKDALKTGNCTLITDAIVSHVDMSPNANKARGVTFIDRTTKQTKEVRGKAVILCAQALESTRILLNSSTREYPKGLGNSSGFLGHNLMDHVVGGGASGTFEDLNTLPSANPPHRPNGIYVVRFRNTPATGKHPHFLRGYGFQGGAEPRFNMNAEGLGTDYKKAVKLGVYDVSLGAFGESLANFDNFCEIDPNLKDAWGIPALRISMAHGKNEAALMRDSAITGAEMLESAGAKNIRLTTHTEMPGMAIHEVGTARMGNDPKKSVLNAFSQSHDVSNLLVTDGSGFVSSGCQNPTLTMMAITVRACDHLVERFKRHEV
;
A
#
# COMPACT_ATOMS: atom_id res chain seq x y z
N MET A 1 -37.18 34.79 -30.71
CA MET A 1 -36.15 35.64 -30.13
C MET A 1 -36.20 35.50 -28.62
N ALA A 2 -35.31 34.74 -28.05
CA ALA A 2 -35.01 34.76 -26.61
C ALA A 2 -33.60 34.20 -26.46
N ASN A 3 -32.63 35.11 -26.21
CA ASN A 3 -31.24 34.78 -25.90
C ASN A 3 -31.11 34.20 -24.50
N SER A 4 -30.75 32.93 -24.35
CA SER A 4 -30.28 32.40 -23.06
C SER A 4 -28.75 32.53 -23.02
N ARG A 5 -28.25 33.43 -22.19
CA ARG A 5 -26.84 33.58 -21.86
C ARG A 5 -26.40 32.36 -21.01
N MET A 6 -25.54 31.53 -21.54
CA MET A 6 -24.79 30.54 -20.75
C MET A 6 -23.83 31.30 -19.82
N ALA A 7 -24.00 31.12 -18.53
CA ALA A 7 -23.05 31.56 -17.53
C ALA A 7 -21.81 30.67 -17.56
N HIS A 8 -20.67 31.21 -17.97
CA HIS A 8 -19.38 30.58 -17.81
C HIS A 8 -19.02 30.51 -16.32
N THR A 9 -19.14 29.35 -15.73
CA THR A 9 -18.55 29.07 -14.42
C THR A 9 -17.03 29.15 -14.55
N LYS A 10 -16.41 30.08 -13.80
CA LYS A 10 -14.96 30.21 -13.71
C LYS A 10 -14.37 28.89 -13.23
N ALA A 11 -13.49 28.30 -14.03
CA ALA A 11 -12.68 27.16 -13.64
C ALA A 11 -11.88 27.51 -12.36
N ALA A 12 -11.94 26.64 -11.37
CA ALA A 12 -11.14 26.76 -10.16
C ALA A 12 -9.67 26.84 -10.55
N SER A 13 -8.97 27.88 -10.09
CA SER A 13 -7.55 28.08 -10.33
C SER A 13 -6.77 26.92 -9.69
N THR A 14 -6.20 26.06 -10.52
CA THR A 14 -5.23 25.05 -10.10
C THR A 14 -3.93 25.76 -9.74
N ASN A 15 -3.76 26.09 -8.47
CA ASN A 15 -2.46 26.55 -7.99
C ASN A 15 -1.47 25.38 -8.09
N PRO A 16 -0.36 25.53 -8.82
CA PRO A 16 0.71 24.55 -8.84
C PRO A 16 1.29 24.38 -7.43
N VAL A 17 1.79 23.18 -7.14
CA VAL A 17 2.61 22.94 -5.95
C VAL A 17 3.70 24.02 -5.95
N PRO A 18 3.89 24.77 -4.84
CA PRO A 18 4.84 25.88 -4.83
C PRO A 18 6.24 25.37 -5.15
N THR A 19 6.74 25.73 -6.31
CA THR A 19 8.16 25.63 -6.62
C THR A 19 8.87 26.64 -5.75
N HIS A 20 9.69 26.15 -4.82
CA HIS A 20 10.69 26.84 -4.03
C HIS A 20 10.45 28.35 -3.74
N LYS A 21 10.00 28.68 -2.53
CA LYS A 21 10.40 29.93 -1.90
C LYS A 21 11.92 29.85 -1.67
N PHE A 22 12.67 30.85 -2.15
CA PHE A 22 14.08 31.04 -1.80
C PHE A 22 14.23 30.98 -0.28
N MET A 23 14.83 29.92 0.22
CA MET A 23 15.22 29.83 1.62
C MET A 23 16.49 30.64 1.82
N ALA A 24 16.52 31.48 2.84
CA ALA A 24 17.66 32.30 3.19
C ALA A 24 18.89 31.51 3.70
N GLN A 25 18.71 30.19 3.93
CA GLN A 25 19.77 29.27 4.35
C GLN A 25 19.67 27.95 3.57
N ASP A 26 20.83 27.35 3.27
CA ASP A 26 20.90 26.01 2.68
C ASP A 26 20.17 25.00 3.60
N PRO A 27 19.18 24.25 3.10
CA PRO A 27 18.44 23.24 3.86
C PRO A 27 19.35 22.25 4.61
N LEU A 28 20.55 22.01 4.12
CA LEU A 28 21.50 21.06 4.70
C LEU A 28 22.34 21.64 5.86
N GLN A 29 22.32 22.97 6.06
CA GLN A 29 23.08 23.64 7.11
C GLN A 29 22.33 23.75 8.45
N GLN A 30 21.05 23.39 8.51
CA GLN A 30 20.25 23.47 9.71
C GLN A 30 20.08 22.09 10.37
N THR A 31 19.85 22.10 11.68
CA THR A 31 19.42 20.90 12.42
C THR A 31 17.91 20.91 12.55
N TYR A 32 17.27 19.83 12.11
CA TYR A 32 15.83 19.64 12.21
C TYR A 32 15.43 19.00 13.56
N ASP A 33 14.18 19.19 13.96
CA ASP A 33 13.65 18.42 15.09
C ASP A 33 13.42 16.96 14.67
N ALA A 34 12.92 16.74 13.45
CA ALA A 34 12.68 15.40 12.93
C ALA A 34 13.07 15.27 11.46
N ILE A 35 13.63 14.13 11.10
CA ILE A 35 13.90 13.72 9.72
C ILE A 35 12.96 12.58 9.37
N VAL A 36 12.17 12.75 8.30
CA VAL A 36 11.29 11.73 7.75
C VAL A 36 11.87 11.23 6.44
N VAL A 37 12.12 9.93 6.34
CA VAL A 37 12.71 9.29 5.14
C VAL A 37 11.63 8.54 4.38
N GLY A 38 11.35 8.98 3.16
CA GLY A 38 10.27 8.50 2.30
C GLY A 38 9.00 9.34 2.42
N SER A 39 8.40 9.67 1.29
CA SER A 39 7.23 10.56 1.17
C SER A 39 5.91 9.82 0.85
N GLY A 40 5.91 8.49 0.94
CA GLY A 40 4.74 7.65 0.70
C GLY A 40 3.58 7.90 1.66
N ALA A 41 2.67 6.96 1.76
CA ALA A 41 1.49 7.09 2.61
C ALA A 41 1.86 7.40 4.07
N THR A 42 2.80 6.67 4.65
CA THR A 42 3.25 6.85 6.03
C THR A 42 4.11 8.10 6.20
N GLY A 43 5.09 8.33 5.32
CA GLY A 43 5.96 9.50 5.42
C GLY A 43 5.23 10.83 5.23
N GLY A 44 4.23 10.86 4.35
CA GLY A 44 3.35 12.01 4.23
C GLY A 44 2.58 12.30 5.52
N TRP A 45 2.09 11.26 6.23
CA TRP A 45 1.45 11.41 7.53
C TRP A 45 2.43 11.86 8.61
N ALA A 46 3.63 11.26 8.66
CA ALA A 46 4.66 11.67 9.62
C ALA A 46 5.04 13.13 9.44
N ALA A 47 5.33 13.56 8.20
CA ALA A 47 5.65 14.95 7.91
C ALA A 47 4.52 15.91 8.31
N LYS A 48 3.25 15.56 7.98
CA LYS A 48 2.08 16.35 8.35
C LYS A 48 1.93 16.48 9.87
N ARG A 49 1.90 15.36 10.60
CA ARG A 49 1.65 15.37 12.06
C ARG A 49 2.71 16.15 12.82
N LEU A 50 3.99 15.94 12.48
CA LEU A 50 5.12 16.58 13.15
C LEU A 50 5.20 18.09 12.83
N SER A 51 5.01 18.47 11.56
CA SER A 51 5.07 19.88 11.16
C SER A 51 3.86 20.70 11.66
N GLU A 52 2.66 20.12 11.72
CA GLU A 52 1.48 20.73 12.33
C GLU A 52 1.63 20.91 13.86
N ALA A 53 2.40 20.02 14.51
CA ALA A 53 2.76 20.18 15.92
C ALA A 53 3.85 21.24 16.18
N GLY A 54 4.32 21.94 15.14
CA GLY A 54 5.32 23.01 15.22
C GLY A 54 6.77 22.55 15.14
N LEU A 55 7.04 21.26 14.94
CA LEU A 55 8.40 20.73 14.80
C LEU A 55 8.96 21.06 13.40
N LYS A 56 10.26 21.39 13.33
CA LYS A 56 10.99 21.55 12.07
C LYS A 56 11.31 20.19 11.48
N VAL A 57 10.73 19.89 10.31
CA VAL A 57 10.80 18.58 9.67
C VAL A 57 11.58 18.65 8.35
N ALA A 58 12.55 17.77 8.16
CA ALA A 58 13.10 17.44 6.84
C ALA A 58 12.39 16.20 6.29
N LEU A 59 11.74 16.30 5.14
CA LEU A 59 11.15 15.17 4.42
C LEU A 59 12.03 14.84 3.22
N LEU A 60 12.70 13.68 3.27
CA LEU A 60 13.58 13.20 2.20
C LEU A 60 12.82 12.20 1.32
N GLU A 61 12.94 12.37 0.01
CA GLU A 61 12.37 11.48 -1.00
C GLU A 61 13.43 11.07 -2.02
N ALA A 62 13.59 9.78 -2.25
CA ALA A 62 14.59 9.26 -3.18
C ALA A 62 14.29 9.56 -4.66
N GLY A 63 13.01 9.76 -4.98
CA GLY A 63 12.55 10.09 -6.32
C GLY A 63 12.43 11.60 -6.57
N ARG A 64 12.15 11.93 -7.82
CA ARG A 64 11.84 13.30 -8.26
C ARG A 64 10.43 13.72 -7.84
N ALA A 65 10.16 15.01 -7.92
CA ALA A 65 8.80 15.51 -7.81
C ALA A 65 7.91 15.05 -8.98
N VAL A 66 6.60 14.94 -8.72
CA VAL A 66 5.57 14.63 -9.71
C VAL A 66 4.60 15.80 -9.80
N THR A 67 4.13 16.08 -11.00
CA THR A 67 3.12 17.13 -11.25
C THR A 67 1.87 16.54 -11.91
N PRO A 68 0.70 17.18 -11.74
CA PRO A 68 -0.53 16.74 -12.43
C PRO A 68 -0.45 16.74 -13.95
N ARG A 69 0.53 17.46 -14.55
CA ARG A 69 0.77 17.46 -16.01
C ARG A 69 1.20 16.10 -16.54
N GLU A 70 1.70 15.23 -15.67
CA GLU A 70 2.12 13.86 -16.01
C GLU A 70 0.96 12.86 -15.96
N PHE A 71 -0.20 13.28 -15.48
CA PHE A 71 -1.38 12.41 -15.34
C PHE A 71 -2.01 12.13 -16.71
N THR A 72 -2.36 10.89 -16.93
CA THR A 72 -2.81 10.40 -18.24
C THR A 72 -4.10 9.60 -18.19
N GLU A 73 -4.87 9.70 -17.10
CA GLU A 73 -6.12 8.96 -16.90
C GLU A 73 -7.19 9.25 -17.97
N HIS A 74 -7.08 10.41 -18.64
CA HIS A 74 -7.96 10.79 -19.75
C HIS A 74 -7.34 10.54 -21.14
N MET A 75 -6.11 10.01 -21.21
CA MET A 75 -5.48 9.71 -22.49
C MET A 75 -6.09 8.45 -23.09
N PRO A 76 -6.65 8.52 -24.32
CA PRO A 76 -7.18 7.33 -24.98
C PRO A 76 -6.11 6.27 -25.22
N ALA A 77 -6.49 4.99 -25.07
CA ALA A 77 -5.57 3.86 -25.25
C ALA A 77 -4.88 3.82 -26.63
N PHE A 78 -5.53 4.30 -27.68
CA PHE A 78 -4.95 4.35 -29.05
C PHE A 78 -3.77 5.35 -29.18
N LYS A 79 -3.58 6.26 -28.22
CA LYS A 79 -2.42 7.16 -28.19
C LYS A 79 -1.16 6.50 -27.62
N LEU A 80 -1.27 5.33 -26.99
CA LEU A 80 -0.13 4.57 -26.52
C LEU A 80 0.67 4.05 -27.72
N LYS A 81 1.91 4.52 -27.86
CA LYS A 81 2.77 4.23 -29.02
C LYS A 81 3.02 2.74 -29.22
N TYR A 82 3.20 2.02 -28.11
CA TYR A 82 3.53 0.60 -28.13
C TYR A 82 2.42 -0.29 -27.53
N ARG A 83 1.22 0.25 -27.28
CA ARG A 83 0.08 -0.49 -26.70
C ARG A 83 0.45 -1.27 -25.43
N ASN A 84 1.23 -0.65 -24.54
CA ASN A 84 1.82 -1.24 -23.33
C ASN A 84 2.89 -2.32 -23.58
N HIS A 85 3.44 -2.43 -24.76
CA HIS A 85 4.54 -3.33 -25.11
C HIS A 85 5.82 -2.55 -25.45
N SER A 86 6.08 -1.45 -24.75
CA SER A 86 7.28 -0.64 -24.95
C SER A 86 8.56 -1.45 -24.76
N PRO A 87 9.47 -1.50 -25.76
CA PRO A 87 10.77 -2.17 -25.62
C PRO A 87 11.61 -1.60 -24.47
N GLU A 88 11.50 -0.29 -24.22
CA GLU A 88 12.22 0.37 -23.13
C GLU A 88 11.74 -0.11 -21.77
N VAL A 89 10.43 -0.26 -21.56
CA VAL A 89 9.88 -0.81 -20.31
C VAL A 89 10.33 -2.24 -20.10
N LEU A 90 10.32 -3.05 -21.16
CA LEU A 90 10.79 -4.44 -21.10
C LEU A 90 12.27 -4.55 -20.74
N ARG A 91 13.10 -3.64 -21.26
CA ARG A 91 14.55 -3.63 -21.05
C ARG A 91 14.93 -3.14 -19.66
N THR A 92 14.32 -2.06 -19.19
CA THR A 92 14.74 -1.37 -17.96
C THR A 92 13.93 -1.72 -16.72
N ARG A 93 12.72 -2.27 -16.88
CA ARG A 93 11.79 -2.62 -15.79
C ARG A 93 11.24 -4.05 -15.91
N PRO A 94 12.06 -5.07 -16.15
CA PRO A 94 11.58 -6.45 -16.31
C PRO A 94 10.84 -6.97 -15.06
N ILE A 95 11.24 -6.54 -13.87
CA ILE A 95 10.59 -6.88 -12.60
C ILE A 95 9.36 -5.97 -12.39
N GLN A 96 9.55 -4.66 -12.50
CA GLN A 96 8.48 -3.70 -12.23
C GLN A 96 7.30 -3.87 -13.17
N LYS A 97 7.53 -4.30 -14.41
CA LYS A 97 6.47 -4.58 -15.39
C LYS A 97 5.51 -5.70 -14.97
N GLN A 98 5.88 -6.55 -14.02
CA GLN A 98 4.97 -7.54 -13.44
C GLN A 98 3.88 -6.88 -12.59
N CYS A 99 4.07 -5.64 -12.14
CA CYS A 99 3.03 -4.84 -11.50
C CYS A 99 1.96 -4.43 -12.51
N TYR A 100 0.69 -4.67 -12.18
CA TYR A 100 -0.46 -4.26 -12.99
C TYR A 100 -0.48 -2.76 -13.30
N ALA A 101 0.11 -1.95 -12.44
CA ALA A 101 0.15 -0.49 -12.55
C ALA A 101 1.37 0.05 -13.32
N CYS A 102 2.37 -0.80 -13.65
CA CYS A 102 3.55 -0.38 -14.41
C CYS A 102 3.29 -0.47 -15.91
N MET A 103 2.97 0.64 -16.50
CA MET A 103 2.54 0.74 -17.88
C MET A 103 3.41 1.73 -18.69
N GLU A 104 3.27 1.73 -20.02
CA GLU A 104 4.01 2.59 -20.94
C GLU A 104 3.95 4.09 -20.60
N TYR A 105 2.87 4.55 -19.99
CA TYR A 105 2.64 5.97 -19.67
C TYR A 105 3.19 6.41 -18.30
N ASN A 106 3.56 5.48 -17.40
CA ASN A 106 4.01 5.79 -16.04
C ASN A 106 5.22 4.96 -15.57
N TYR A 107 5.86 4.19 -16.46
CA TYR A 107 6.98 3.31 -16.09
C TYR A 107 8.15 4.09 -15.44
N GLU A 108 8.32 5.37 -15.75
CA GLU A 108 9.34 6.23 -15.14
C GLU A 108 9.08 6.55 -13.65
N TRP A 109 7.88 6.28 -13.14
CA TRP A 109 7.59 6.38 -11.71
C TRP A 109 8.16 5.18 -10.93
N PHE A 110 8.38 4.07 -11.64
CA PHE A 110 8.97 2.85 -11.08
C PHE A 110 10.49 2.89 -11.19
N VAL A 111 11.15 2.19 -10.27
CA VAL A 111 12.61 2.07 -10.32
C VAL A 111 13.08 1.43 -11.63
N ASP A 112 14.23 1.85 -12.10
CA ASP A 112 14.97 1.12 -13.12
C ASP A 112 15.62 -0.10 -12.45
N ASP A 113 15.29 -1.31 -12.90
CA ASP A 113 15.79 -2.55 -12.30
C ASP A 113 17.29 -2.74 -12.51
N LEU A 114 17.85 -2.15 -13.58
CA LEU A 114 19.30 -2.17 -13.85
C LEU A 114 20.07 -1.27 -12.89
N GLU A 115 19.49 -0.13 -12.51
CA GLU A 115 20.07 0.81 -11.54
C GLU A 115 19.85 0.37 -10.09
N ASN A 116 18.80 -0.40 -9.84
CA ASN A 116 18.35 -0.78 -8.50
C ASN A 116 18.21 -2.31 -8.36
N PRO A 117 19.28 -3.06 -8.56
CA PRO A 117 19.26 -4.50 -8.47
C PRO A 117 18.99 -4.98 -7.03
N TYR A 118 18.51 -6.21 -6.92
CA TYR A 118 18.50 -7.02 -5.70
C TYR A 118 18.68 -8.48 -6.10
N SER A 119 19.01 -9.34 -5.17
CA SER A 119 19.12 -10.76 -5.42
C SER A 119 18.08 -11.57 -4.66
N THR A 120 17.81 -12.79 -5.15
CA THR A 120 16.91 -13.74 -4.51
C THR A 120 17.38 -15.16 -4.80
N PRO A 121 17.30 -16.10 -3.84
CA PRO A 121 17.62 -17.51 -4.09
C PRO A 121 16.68 -18.08 -5.15
N ALA A 122 17.16 -18.97 -6.00
CA ALA A 122 16.38 -19.58 -7.09
C ALA A 122 15.18 -20.40 -6.57
N ASP A 123 15.31 -21.02 -5.40
CA ASP A 123 14.29 -21.81 -4.73
C ASP A 123 13.34 -20.99 -3.82
N ARG A 124 13.66 -19.71 -3.58
CA ARG A 124 12.88 -18.80 -2.75
C ARG A 124 12.79 -17.41 -3.41
N PRO A 125 12.22 -17.32 -4.62
CA PRO A 125 12.16 -16.10 -5.39
C PRO A 125 11.23 -15.08 -4.76
N PHE A 126 11.49 -13.80 -5.02
CA PHE A 126 10.68 -12.66 -4.58
C PHE A 126 10.58 -11.60 -5.67
N THR A 127 9.39 -11.06 -5.90
CA THR A 127 9.17 -9.98 -6.85
C THR A 127 9.03 -8.64 -6.11
N TRP A 128 10.09 -7.83 -6.10
CA TRP A 128 10.07 -6.55 -5.39
C TRP A 128 9.66 -5.41 -6.29
N GLN A 129 8.42 -4.94 -6.15
CA GLN A 129 7.84 -3.86 -6.94
C GLN A 129 7.98 -2.52 -6.23
N ARG A 130 8.67 -1.55 -6.85
CA ARG A 130 9.07 -0.28 -6.23
C ARG A 130 8.78 0.93 -7.11
N LEU A 131 8.22 1.99 -6.49
CA LEU A 131 8.19 3.32 -7.09
C LEU A 131 9.23 4.20 -6.42
N ARG A 132 9.90 5.05 -7.21
CA ARG A 132 10.86 6.05 -6.74
C ARG A 132 10.50 7.40 -7.31
N ILE A 133 9.47 8.01 -6.72
CA ILE A 133 8.87 9.29 -7.08
C ILE A 133 8.18 9.86 -5.86
N LEU A 134 8.06 11.19 -5.76
CA LEU A 134 7.36 11.84 -4.65
C LEU A 134 5.96 11.23 -4.45
N GLY A 135 5.72 10.70 -3.25
CA GLY A 135 4.50 9.99 -2.90
C GLY A 135 4.55 8.47 -3.08
N GLY A 136 5.56 7.94 -3.76
CA GLY A 136 5.76 6.51 -3.96
C GLY A 136 4.51 5.80 -4.44
N ARG A 137 4.25 4.61 -3.89
CA ARG A 137 3.09 3.76 -4.29
C ARG A 137 1.73 4.39 -4.04
N SER A 138 1.61 5.49 -3.25
CA SER A 138 0.34 6.19 -3.07
C SER A 138 -0.23 6.81 -4.35
N LEU A 139 0.59 6.90 -5.42
CA LEU A 139 0.15 7.38 -6.75
C LEU A 139 -0.58 6.31 -7.57
N VAL A 140 -0.28 5.01 -7.35
CA VAL A 140 -0.76 3.91 -8.21
C VAL A 140 -1.48 2.79 -7.43
N TRP A 141 -1.57 2.86 -6.10
CA TRP A 141 -2.13 1.80 -5.25
C TRP A 141 -3.61 1.49 -5.53
N GLY A 142 -4.09 0.34 -5.04
CA GLY A 142 -5.48 -0.10 -5.20
C GLY A 142 -6.50 0.68 -4.38
N ARG A 143 -6.09 1.57 -3.49
CA ARG A 143 -6.89 2.41 -2.58
C ARG A 143 -7.77 1.62 -1.60
N GLN A 144 -7.66 0.30 -1.56
CA GLN A 144 -8.42 -0.55 -0.64
C GLN A 144 -8.04 -0.23 0.81
N SER A 145 -9.05 -0.02 1.66
CA SER A 145 -8.86 0.54 3.00
C SER A 145 -9.74 -0.20 4.00
N TYR A 146 -9.18 -1.25 4.59
CA TYR A 146 -9.84 -2.12 5.55
C TYR A 146 -9.11 -2.05 6.90
N LEU A 147 -9.86 -2.08 7.99
CA LEU A 147 -9.32 -2.10 9.35
C LEU A 147 -8.98 -3.53 9.75
N LEU A 148 -7.87 -3.71 10.46
CA LEU A 148 -7.61 -4.90 11.24
C LEU A 148 -8.50 -4.89 12.49
N SER A 149 -8.86 -6.08 12.99
CA SER A 149 -9.67 -6.27 14.19
C SER A 149 -8.83 -6.93 15.31
N ASP A 150 -9.41 -7.09 16.51
CA ASP A 150 -8.74 -7.85 17.57
C ASP A 150 -8.49 -9.31 17.20
N VAL A 151 -9.24 -9.85 16.23
CA VAL A 151 -8.96 -11.18 15.67
C VAL A 151 -7.59 -11.23 15.00
N ASP A 152 -7.14 -10.11 14.45
CA ASP A 152 -5.82 -9.98 13.80
C ASP A 152 -4.75 -9.57 14.84
N PHE A 153 -5.03 -8.60 15.72
CA PHE A 153 -4.08 -8.15 16.74
C PHE A 153 -3.77 -9.19 17.82
N LYS A 154 -4.71 -10.09 18.11
CA LYS A 154 -4.61 -11.18 19.10
C LYS A 154 -4.59 -12.56 18.46
N ALA A 155 -4.08 -12.64 17.25
CA ALA A 155 -4.13 -13.87 16.48
C ALA A 155 -3.28 -14.99 17.09
N ALA A 156 -2.09 -14.68 17.63
CA ALA A 156 -1.21 -15.67 18.28
C ALA A 156 -1.83 -16.26 19.54
N SER A 157 -2.46 -15.45 20.41
CA SER A 157 -3.20 -15.94 21.57
C SER A 157 -4.33 -16.88 21.20
N ARG A 158 -4.92 -16.75 20.00
CA ARG A 158 -6.02 -17.57 19.54
C ARG A 158 -5.59 -18.88 18.89
N ASP A 159 -4.55 -18.85 18.07
CA ASP A 159 -4.14 -20.01 17.27
C ASP A 159 -2.84 -20.68 17.77
N GLY A 160 -2.07 -19.99 18.62
CA GLY A 160 -0.83 -20.50 19.18
C GLY A 160 0.40 -20.31 18.29
N TYR A 161 0.28 -19.52 17.21
CA TYR A 161 1.40 -19.29 16.29
C TYR A 161 1.99 -17.89 16.46
N ASP A 162 3.29 -17.81 16.69
CA ASP A 162 4.12 -16.60 16.85
C ASP A 162 3.73 -15.74 18.08
N VAL A 163 3.60 -14.42 17.94
CA VAL A 163 3.32 -13.46 19.02
C VAL A 163 2.18 -12.52 18.65
N ASP A 164 1.49 -11.99 19.65
CA ASP A 164 0.47 -10.95 19.47
C ASP A 164 1.13 -9.59 19.18
N TRP A 165 0.36 -8.69 18.59
CA TRP A 165 0.72 -7.29 18.49
C TRP A 165 0.81 -6.66 19.90
N PRO A 166 1.71 -5.67 20.12
CA PRO A 166 1.92 -5.06 21.43
C PRO A 166 0.80 -4.08 21.83
N PHE A 167 -0.30 -4.05 21.09
CA PHE A 167 -1.50 -3.26 21.36
C PHE A 167 -2.75 -3.97 20.81
N SER A 168 -3.93 -3.49 21.23
CA SER A 168 -5.25 -4.00 20.82
C SER A 168 -5.91 -3.10 19.76
N TYR A 169 -7.06 -3.53 19.24
CA TYR A 169 -7.89 -2.68 18.39
C TYR A 169 -8.29 -1.37 19.09
N ALA A 170 -8.65 -1.43 20.37
CA ALA A 170 -9.04 -0.24 21.14
C ALA A 170 -7.91 0.81 21.22
N ASP A 171 -6.65 0.39 21.24
CA ASP A 171 -5.50 1.29 21.31
C ASP A 171 -5.24 2.02 19.98
N ILE A 172 -5.63 1.43 18.84
CA ILE A 172 -5.40 1.99 17.50
C ILE A 172 -6.64 2.63 16.88
N ALA A 173 -7.83 2.28 17.32
CA ALA A 173 -9.10 2.77 16.78
C ALA A 173 -9.20 4.30 16.67
N PRO A 174 -8.79 5.11 17.68
CA PRO A 174 -8.82 6.56 17.56
C PRO A 174 -7.96 7.10 16.40
N TYR A 175 -6.87 6.41 16.07
CA TYR A 175 -5.97 6.79 14.99
C TYR A 175 -6.48 6.34 13.61
N TYR A 176 -7.22 5.25 13.54
CA TYR A 176 -8.00 4.90 12.36
C TYR A 176 -9.02 6.01 12.04
N ASP A 177 -9.76 6.47 13.04
CA ASP A 177 -10.73 7.56 12.89
C ASP A 177 -10.10 8.85 12.34
N ILE A 178 -8.93 9.24 12.87
CA ILE A 178 -8.18 10.42 12.39
C ILE A 178 -7.82 10.26 10.90
N VAL A 179 -7.30 9.10 10.53
CA VAL A 179 -6.88 8.81 9.16
C VAL A 179 -8.06 8.77 8.22
N GLU A 180 -9.12 8.04 8.56
CA GLU A 180 -10.31 7.87 7.72
C GLU A 180 -11.04 9.19 7.46
N ARG A 181 -11.23 10.01 8.50
CA ARG A 181 -11.83 11.36 8.36
C ARG A 181 -11.01 12.27 7.45
N TYR A 182 -9.67 12.23 7.55
CA TYR A 182 -8.83 13.08 6.72
C TYR A 182 -8.76 12.57 5.27
N VAL A 183 -8.53 11.27 5.10
CA VAL A 183 -8.40 10.63 3.79
C VAL A 183 -9.72 10.64 3.02
N GLY A 184 -10.85 10.54 3.71
CA GLY A 184 -12.17 10.39 3.09
C GLY A 184 -12.34 9.00 2.50
N ILE A 185 -12.49 8.01 3.39
CA ILE A 185 -12.77 6.62 2.97
C ILE A 185 -14.24 6.50 2.58
N THR A 186 -14.52 6.00 1.38
CA THR A 186 -15.87 5.60 0.98
C THR A 186 -16.13 4.16 1.38
N GLY A 187 -17.30 3.86 1.93
CA GLY A 187 -17.62 2.50 2.39
C GLY A 187 -19.00 2.40 3.03
N ALA A 188 -19.35 1.21 3.49
CA ALA A 188 -20.57 0.94 4.23
C ALA A 188 -20.25 0.30 5.59
N ALA A 189 -21.04 0.66 6.60
CA ALA A 189 -21.02 0.02 7.91
C ALA A 189 -21.82 -1.28 7.84
N GLU A 190 -21.23 -2.39 8.26
CA GLU A 190 -21.80 -3.73 8.17
C GLU A 190 -22.01 -4.39 9.55
N GLY A 191 -21.50 -3.78 10.64
CA GLY A 191 -21.53 -4.33 11.99
C GLY A 191 -20.81 -5.66 12.12
N ASN A 192 -19.72 -5.88 11.37
CA ASN A 192 -19.00 -7.15 11.34
C ASN A 192 -17.72 -7.09 12.17
N GLU A 193 -17.60 -7.97 13.18
CA GLU A 193 -16.45 -8.02 14.10
C GLU A 193 -15.11 -8.25 13.38
N MET A 194 -15.12 -8.98 12.25
CA MET A 194 -13.90 -9.26 11.47
C MET A 194 -13.49 -8.11 10.57
N LEU A 195 -14.33 -7.10 10.43
CA LEU A 195 -14.09 -5.90 9.67
C LEU A 195 -14.77 -4.71 10.35
N PRO A 196 -14.20 -4.17 11.42
CA PRO A 196 -14.80 -3.07 12.18
C PRO A 196 -15.26 -1.93 11.29
N ASP A 197 -16.33 -1.26 11.71
CA ASP A 197 -16.84 -0.10 10.99
C ASP A 197 -15.99 1.14 11.30
N GLY A 198 -15.84 1.97 10.30
CA GLY A 198 -15.03 3.20 10.34
C GLY A 198 -15.83 4.45 10.00
N GLN A 199 -15.12 5.53 9.71
CA GLN A 199 -15.69 6.84 9.38
C GLN A 199 -15.81 6.98 7.85
N PHE A 200 -17.00 6.68 7.31
CA PHE A 200 -17.19 6.58 5.87
C PHE A 200 -17.87 7.80 5.24
N LEU A 201 -17.40 8.18 4.05
CA LEU A 201 -18.18 8.92 3.07
C LEU A 201 -19.22 7.99 2.41
N PRO A 202 -20.25 8.55 1.76
CA PRO A 202 -21.27 7.74 1.09
C PRO A 202 -20.66 6.65 0.20
N PRO A 203 -21.15 5.40 0.26
CA PRO A 203 -20.59 4.29 -0.50
C PRO A 203 -20.87 4.45 -2.00
N MET A 204 -19.99 3.90 -2.83
CA MET A 204 -20.26 3.68 -4.24
C MET A 204 -21.34 2.61 -4.42
N LYS A 205 -22.11 2.66 -5.50
CA LYS A 205 -23.19 1.71 -5.74
C LYS A 205 -22.65 0.37 -6.27
N MET A 206 -23.14 -0.73 -5.75
CA MET A 206 -22.91 -2.06 -6.32
C MET A 206 -23.61 -2.20 -7.67
N SER A 207 -23.02 -3.00 -8.57
CA SER A 207 -23.69 -3.44 -9.81
C SER A 207 -24.81 -4.43 -9.53
N CYS A 208 -25.69 -4.68 -10.51
CA CYS A 208 -26.75 -5.69 -10.36
C CYS A 208 -26.19 -7.10 -10.10
N GLY A 209 -25.10 -7.48 -10.74
CA GLY A 209 -24.44 -8.77 -10.50
C GLY A 209 -23.82 -8.88 -9.10
N GLU A 210 -23.25 -7.80 -8.58
CA GLU A 210 -22.72 -7.76 -7.21
C GLU A 210 -23.84 -7.82 -6.16
N ILE A 211 -24.97 -7.15 -6.38
CA ILE A 211 -26.15 -7.25 -5.51
C ILE A 211 -26.66 -8.69 -5.49
N LYS A 212 -26.80 -9.32 -6.66
CA LYS A 212 -27.21 -10.72 -6.81
C LYS A 212 -26.28 -11.67 -6.04
N LEU A 213 -24.97 -11.46 -6.16
CA LEU A 213 -23.96 -12.25 -5.43
C LEU A 213 -24.09 -12.03 -3.91
N ARG A 214 -24.11 -10.77 -3.46
CA ARG A 214 -24.26 -10.41 -2.04
C ARG A 214 -25.46 -11.08 -1.40
N ASP A 215 -26.64 -10.94 -2.01
CA ASP A 215 -27.91 -11.42 -1.46
C ASP A 215 -27.94 -12.94 -1.41
N SER A 216 -27.42 -13.62 -2.43
CA SER A 216 -27.31 -15.08 -2.47
C SER A 216 -26.34 -15.62 -1.42
N VAL A 217 -25.15 -15.02 -1.31
CA VAL A 217 -24.12 -15.40 -0.33
C VAL A 217 -24.63 -15.19 1.10
N LYS A 218 -25.30 -14.06 1.36
CA LYS A 218 -25.93 -13.80 2.67
C LYS A 218 -26.98 -14.84 3.00
N LYS A 219 -27.89 -15.14 2.05
CA LYS A 219 -28.98 -16.09 2.24
C LYS A 219 -28.48 -17.52 2.46
N LYS A 220 -27.51 -17.99 1.66
CA LYS A 220 -27.06 -19.39 1.69
C LYS A 220 -26.01 -19.67 2.76
N PHE A 221 -25.12 -18.72 3.03
CA PHE A 221 -23.94 -18.93 3.88
C PHE A 221 -23.88 -18.03 5.11
N GLY A 222 -24.72 -17.00 5.22
CA GLY A 222 -24.66 -15.99 6.28
C GLY A 222 -23.44 -15.08 6.20
N ARG A 223 -22.64 -15.14 5.12
CA ARG A 223 -21.39 -14.38 4.97
C ARG A 223 -21.68 -12.94 4.55
N THR A 224 -20.84 -12.01 5.02
CA THR A 224 -20.95 -10.59 4.67
C THR A 224 -20.18 -10.30 3.38
N VAL A 225 -20.89 -9.76 2.38
CA VAL A 225 -20.34 -9.18 1.15
C VAL A 225 -20.68 -7.69 1.17
N THR A 226 -19.64 -6.85 1.23
CA THR A 226 -19.80 -5.40 1.28
C THR A 226 -19.23 -4.73 0.05
N ILE A 227 -19.61 -3.47 -0.19
CA ILE A 227 -18.92 -2.63 -1.17
C ILE A 227 -17.48 -2.43 -0.72
N GLY A 228 -16.52 -2.49 -1.63
CA GLY A 228 -15.11 -2.27 -1.29
C GLY A 228 -14.91 -0.90 -0.65
N ARG A 229 -14.29 -0.88 0.55
CA ARG A 229 -13.91 0.36 1.24
C ARG A 229 -12.66 0.93 0.57
N ALA A 230 -12.71 2.19 0.17
CA ALA A 230 -11.63 2.77 -0.64
C ALA A 230 -11.31 4.22 -0.25
N ALA A 231 -10.03 4.57 -0.31
CA ALA A 231 -9.51 5.92 -0.08
C ALA A 231 -9.81 6.86 -1.27
N ILE A 232 -11.10 6.98 -1.61
CA ILE A 232 -11.61 7.74 -2.76
C ILE A 232 -12.84 8.52 -2.31
N VAL A 233 -12.85 9.83 -2.54
CA VAL A 233 -13.97 10.67 -2.12
C VAL A 233 -15.13 10.58 -3.11
N THR A 234 -16.35 10.44 -2.59
CA THR A 234 -17.61 10.37 -3.35
C THR A 234 -18.40 11.68 -3.29
N GLN A 235 -17.93 12.62 -2.49
CA GLN A 235 -18.43 14.00 -2.38
C GLN A 235 -17.23 14.94 -2.17
N PRO A 236 -17.40 16.28 -2.32
CA PRO A 236 -16.32 17.23 -2.04
C PRO A 236 -15.76 17.01 -0.63
N HIS A 237 -14.44 16.87 -0.50
CA HIS A 237 -13.79 16.57 0.78
C HIS A 237 -12.37 17.12 0.83
N ASN A 238 -12.04 17.95 1.82
CA ASN A 238 -10.71 18.54 2.04
C ASN A 238 -10.09 19.14 0.76
N GLY A 239 -10.89 19.90 -0.03
CA GLY A 239 -10.45 20.53 -1.26
C GLY A 239 -10.26 19.60 -2.46
N ARG A 240 -10.69 18.33 -2.36
CA ARG A 240 -10.72 17.35 -3.45
C ARG A 240 -12.12 17.23 -4.02
N ALA A 241 -12.20 17.06 -5.35
CA ALA A 241 -13.47 16.83 -6.01
C ALA A 241 -13.88 15.35 -5.95
N PRO A 242 -15.19 15.02 -6.01
CA PRO A 242 -15.64 13.63 -6.02
C PRO A 242 -15.14 12.88 -7.24
N CYS A 243 -15.04 11.56 -7.10
CA CYS A 243 -14.69 10.65 -8.21
C CYS A 243 -15.68 10.79 -9.36
N HIS A 244 -15.16 10.92 -10.58
CA HIS A 244 -15.96 11.01 -11.82
C HIS A 244 -15.94 9.70 -12.63
N TYR A 245 -15.50 8.60 -12.01
CA TYR A 245 -15.59 7.23 -12.55
C TYR A 245 -14.92 7.01 -13.91
N CYS A 246 -13.75 7.64 -14.15
CA CYS A 246 -13.00 7.49 -15.41
C CYS A 246 -12.27 6.14 -15.55
N GLY A 247 -11.97 5.45 -14.45
CA GLY A 247 -11.41 4.09 -14.42
C GLY A 247 -9.92 3.98 -14.15
N PRO A 248 -8.98 4.46 -14.98
CA PRO A 248 -7.56 4.14 -14.88
C PRO A 248 -6.84 4.98 -13.81
N CYS A 249 -7.10 4.69 -12.53
CA CYS A 249 -6.57 5.45 -11.39
C CYS A 249 -5.04 5.30 -11.21
N GLU A 250 -4.42 4.29 -11.78
CA GLU A 250 -2.97 4.10 -11.78
C GLU A 250 -2.22 5.09 -12.68
N ARG A 251 -2.96 5.92 -13.42
CA ARG A 251 -2.43 6.96 -14.32
C ARG A 251 -2.42 8.36 -13.72
N GLY A 252 -2.77 8.48 -12.44
CA GLY A 252 -3.01 9.75 -11.77
C GLY A 252 -4.49 10.09 -11.63
N CYS A 253 -4.79 11.28 -11.06
CA CYS A 253 -6.16 11.76 -10.88
C CYS A 253 -6.20 13.29 -10.87
N MET A 254 -6.65 13.91 -11.94
CA MET A 254 -6.73 15.37 -12.08
C MET A 254 -7.71 16.02 -11.09
N THR A 255 -8.67 15.27 -10.59
CA THR A 255 -9.62 15.71 -9.55
C THR A 255 -9.13 15.45 -8.13
N PHE A 256 -7.98 14.76 -7.98
CA PHE A 256 -7.44 14.34 -6.69
C PHE A 256 -8.42 13.55 -5.83
N SER A 257 -9.38 12.86 -6.46
CA SER A 257 -10.43 12.14 -5.75
C SER A 257 -9.91 11.00 -4.89
N TYR A 258 -8.86 10.31 -5.31
CA TYR A 258 -8.22 9.32 -4.44
C TYR A 258 -7.09 9.92 -3.60
N PHE A 259 -6.82 9.31 -2.45
CA PHE A 259 -5.70 9.71 -1.59
C PHE A 259 -4.35 9.36 -2.26
N SER A 260 -3.54 10.40 -2.43
CA SER A 260 -2.11 10.29 -2.73
C SER A 260 -1.35 11.33 -1.91
N SER A 261 -0.27 10.93 -1.27
CA SER A 261 0.42 11.79 -0.28
C SER A 261 0.92 13.12 -0.84
N PRO A 262 1.44 13.24 -2.09
CA PRO A 262 1.92 14.52 -2.61
C PRO A 262 0.85 15.61 -2.66
N PHE A 263 -0.38 15.22 -2.96
CA PHE A 263 -1.50 16.16 -3.17
C PHE A 263 -2.42 16.29 -1.94
N THR A 264 -2.07 15.62 -0.85
CA THR A 264 -2.80 15.65 0.43
C THR A 264 -1.84 15.92 1.59
N THR A 265 -1.34 14.90 2.27
CA THR A 265 -0.55 15.03 3.50
C THR A 265 0.77 15.77 3.32
N VAL A 266 1.54 15.51 2.28
CA VAL A 266 2.78 16.27 1.99
C VAL A 266 2.47 17.73 1.68
N LYS A 267 1.44 17.97 0.84
CA LYS A 267 0.96 19.33 0.55
C LYS A 267 0.63 20.10 1.82
N ASP A 268 -0.08 19.46 2.76
CA ASP A 268 -0.46 20.10 4.01
C ASP A 268 0.74 20.31 4.94
N ALA A 269 1.67 19.36 5.02
CA ALA A 269 2.93 19.52 5.74
C ALA A 269 3.73 20.74 5.25
N LEU A 270 3.87 20.89 3.93
CA LEU A 270 4.57 22.03 3.32
C LEU A 270 3.87 23.37 3.60
N LYS A 271 2.54 23.41 3.67
CA LYS A 271 1.79 24.63 4.00
C LYS A 271 2.03 25.16 5.40
N THR A 272 2.45 24.32 6.35
CA THR A 272 2.77 24.75 7.72
C THR A 272 3.96 25.71 7.77
N GLY A 273 4.85 25.67 6.77
CA GLY A 273 6.13 26.35 6.77
C GLY A 273 7.20 25.67 7.64
N ASN A 274 6.86 24.59 8.36
CA ASN A 274 7.76 23.84 9.23
C ASN A 274 8.33 22.58 8.55
N CYS A 275 7.93 22.26 7.31
CA CYS A 275 8.40 21.10 6.57
C CYS A 275 9.24 21.53 5.36
N THR A 276 10.45 20.97 5.25
CA THR A 276 11.33 21.13 4.10
C THR A 276 11.37 19.82 3.32
N LEU A 277 10.95 19.84 2.05
CA LEU A 277 11.02 18.69 1.14
C LEU A 277 12.36 18.68 0.40
N ILE A 278 13.06 17.54 0.45
CA ILE A 278 14.31 17.27 -0.26
C ILE A 278 14.08 16.06 -1.16
N THR A 279 13.89 16.27 -2.46
CA THR A 279 13.74 15.21 -3.47
C THR A 279 15.09 14.76 -4.02
N ASP A 280 15.10 13.66 -4.77
CA ASP A 280 16.31 13.05 -5.35
C ASP A 280 17.37 12.70 -4.28
N ALA A 281 16.92 12.41 -3.05
CA ALA A 281 17.73 12.13 -1.88
C ALA A 281 17.66 10.65 -1.50
N ILE A 282 18.59 9.84 -2.00
CA ILE A 282 18.65 8.39 -1.73
C ILE A 282 19.37 8.17 -0.41
N VAL A 283 18.61 7.97 0.66
CA VAL A 283 19.19 7.72 1.99
C VAL A 283 19.90 6.38 2.02
N SER A 284 21.17 6.41 2.37
CA SER A 284 22.03 5.22 2.46
C SER A 284 22.02 4.60 3.85
N HIS A 285 22.11 5.41 4.90
CA HIS A 285 22.17 4.97 6.30
C HIS A 285 21.77 6.07 7.29
N VAL A 286 21.50 5.67 8.51
CA VAL A 286 21.28 6.53 9.67
C VAL A 286 22.61 6.78 10.37
N ASP A 287 22.91 8.04 10.66
CA ASP A 287 24.11 8.46 11.35
C ASP A 287 23.90 8.44 12.87
N MET A 288 24.85 7.85 13.60
CA MET A 288 24.82 7.77 15.07
C MET A 288 25.67 8.86 15.72
N SER A 289 25.24 9.30 16.90
CA SER A 289 26.04 10.17 17.76
C SER A 289 27.23 9.41 18.32
N PRO A 290 28.45 9.98 18.34
CA PRO A 290 29.66 9.25 18.75
C PRO A 290 29.63 8.69 20.18
N ASN A 291 28.93 9.35 21.11
CA ASN A 291 28.96 9.05 22.54
C ASN A 291 27.55 8.83 23.15
N ALA A 292 26.56 8.64 22.32
CA ALA A 292 25.18 8.43 22.79
C ALA A 292 24.47 7.42 21.89
N ASN A 293 23.64 6.60 22.46
CA ASN A 293 22.81 5.63 21.75
C ASN A 293 21.62 6.34 21.05
N LYS A 294 21.93 7.39 20.27
CA LYS A 294 20.97 8.25 19.57
C LYS A 294 21.40 8.46 18.13
N ALA A 295 20.45 8.45 17.23
CA ALA A 295 20.60 8.92 15.87
C ALA A 295 20.85 10.45 15.88
N ARG A 296 21.76 10.93 15.03
CA ARG A 296 22.04 12.36 14.82
C ARG A 296 21.56 12.90 13.48
N GLY A 297 21.17 12.01 12.56
CA GLY A 297 20.77 12.36 11.22
C GLY A 297 20.78 11.19 10.25
N VAL A 298 20.81 11.50 8.98
CA VAL A 298 20.94 10.54 7.89
C VAL A 298 21.92 11.02 6.84
N THR A 299 22.66 10.09 6.24
CA THR A 299 23.46 10.30 5.05
C THR A 299 22.71 9.85 3.82
N PHE A 300 22.65 10.68 2.80
CA PHE A 300 22.03 10.36 1.52
C PHE A 300 22.96 10.65 0.33
N ILE A 301 22.67 10.02 -0.80
CA ILE A 301 23.33 10.28 -2.07
C ILE A 301 22.33 11.02 -2.96
N ASP A 302 22.75 12.17 -3.45
CA ASP A 302 21.98 12.93 -4.43
C ASP A 302 21.89 12.11 -5.73
N ARG A 303 20.66 11.80 -6.13
CA ARG A 303 20.36 10.88 -7.24
C ARG A 303 21.00 11.33 -8.56
N THR A 304 21.08 12.64 -8.79
CA THR A 304 21.54 13.23 -10.04
C THR A 304 23.04 13.46 -10.04
N THR A 305 23.59 14.09 -8.98
CA THR A 305 25.00 14.47 -8.89
C THR A 305 25.89 13.37 -8.33
N LYS A 306 25.29 12.34 -7.71
CA LYS A 306 25.98 11.27 -6.97
C LYS A 306 26.85 11.77 -5.79
N GLN A 307 26.65 12.99 -5.35
CA GLN A 307 27.33 13.53 -4.18
C GLN A 307 26.70 13.00 -2.89
N THR A 308 27.55 12.62 -1.93
CA THR A 308 27.14 12.27 -0.59
C THR A 308 26.88 13.54 0.23
N LYS A 309 25.73 13.58 0.91
CA LYS A 309 25.28 14.72 1.71
C LYS A 309 24.68 14.21 3.03
N GLU A 310 24.67 15.05 4.06
CA GLU A 310 24.12 14.77 5.38
C GLU A 310 22.94 15.70 5.70
N VAL A 311 21.94 15.19 6.43
CA VAL A 311 20.89 15.97 7.09
C VAL A 311 20.90 15.63 8.58
N ARG A 312 20.96 16.66 9.44
CA ARG A 312 21.01 16.51 10.90
C ARG A 312 19.64 16.73 11.53
N GLY A 313 19.31 15.91 12.52
CA GLY A 313 18.04 16.02 13.25
C GLY A 313 18.09 15.31 14.60
N LYS A 314 17.16 15.72 15.47
CA LYS A 314 17.03 15.16 16.82
C LYS A 314 16.34 13.80 16.84
N ALA A 315 15.45 13.52 15.85
CA ALA A 315 14.79 12.23 15.67
C ALA A 315 14.81 11.82 14.20
N VAL A 316 14.84 10.51 13.93
CA VAL A 316 14.76 9.93 12.57
C VAL A 316 13.56 8.99 12.50
N ILE A 317 12.72 9.16 11.48
CA ILE A 317 11.54 8.36 11.21
C ILE A 317 11.68 7.75 9.82
N LEU A 318 11.82 6.43 9.75
CA LEU A 318 11.89 5.69 8.48
C LEU A 318 10.48 5.33 8.01
N CYS A 319 10.17 5.72 6.78
CA CYS A 319 8.91 5.53 6.07
C CYS A 319 9.16 5.14 4.60
N ALA A 320 10.30 4.49 4.34
CA ALA A 320 10.82 4.28 2.98
C ALA A 320 10.26 3.02 2.29
N GLN A 321 9.22 2.40 2.81
CA GLN A 321 8.68 1.07 2.49
C GLN A 321 9.43 -0.03 3.25
N ALA A 322 8.74 -1.14 3.59
CA ALA A 322 9.25 -2.15 4.51
C ALA A 322 10.68 -2.62 4.21
N LEU A 323 10.93 -3.04 2.98
CA LEU A 323 12.25 -3.56 2.59
C LEU A 323 13.31 -2.45 2.47
N GLU A 324 12.96 -1.26 1.97
CA GLU A 324 13.94 -0.17 1.86
C GLU A 324 14.29 0.43 3.23
N SER A 325 13.32 0.58 4.17
CA SER A 325 13.62 0.99 5.55
C SER A 325 14.54 -0.03 6.24
N THR A 326 14.30 -1.31 6.03
CA THR A 326 15.17 -2.39 6.52
C THR A 326 16.55 -2.34 5.88
N ARG A 327 16.64 -2.07 4.58
CA ARG A 327 17.91 -1.89 3.87
C ARG A 327 18.73 -0.74 4.47
N ILE A 328 18.09 0.39 4.76
CA ILE A 328 18.72 1.54 5.41
C ILE A 328 19.28 1.13 6.78
N LEU A 329 18.48 0.43 7.62
CA LEU A 329 18.94 -0.02 8.94
C LEU A 329 20.09 -1.02 8.86
N LEU A 330 20.04 -1.99 7.93
CA LEU A 330 21.11 -2.96 7.71
C LEU A 330 22.42 -2.30 7.22
N ASN A 331 22.31 -1.26 6.39
CA ASN A 331 23.46 -0.45 5.96
C ASN A 331 23.95 0.54 7.02
N SER A 332 23.20 0.74 8.12
CA SER A 332 23.58 1.60 9.25
C SER A 332 24.38 0.83 10.32
N SER A 333 25.25 -0.10 9.91
CA SER A 333 26.07 -0.88 10.84
C SER A 333 27.10 0.00 11.57
N THR A 334 27.27 -0.27 12.85
CA THR A 334 28.26 0.38 13.72
C THR A 334 29.06 -0.68 14.47
N ARG A 335 30.06 -0.24 15.27
CA ARG A 335 30.77 -1.16 16.14
C ARG A 335 29.85 -1.83 17.17
N GLU A 336 28.83 -1.12 17.66
CA GLU A 336 27.84 -1.64 18.62
C GLU A 336 26.77 -2.50 17.92
N TYR A 337 26.41 -2.14 16.69
CA TYR A 337 25.39 -2.82 15.88
C TYR A 337 25.99 -3.35 14.58
N PRO A 338 26.89 -4.37 14.63
CA PRO A 338 27.62 -4.83 13.44
C PRO A 338 26.74 -5.51 12.38
N LYS A 339 25.53 -5.93 12.77
CA LYS A 339 24.55 -6.57 11.90
C LYS A 339 23.38 -5.65 11.49
N GLY A 340 23.59 -4.33 11.57
CA GLY A 340 22.56 -3.31 11.30
C GLY A 340 22.04 -2.63 12.55
N LEU A 341 21.64 -1.38 12.42
CA LEU A 341 21.16 -0.54 13.50
C LEU A 341 19.81 -1.02 14.04
N GLY A 342 19.68 -1.07 15.36
CA GLY A 342 18.45 -1.57 15.99
C GLY A 342 18.32 -3.10 16.00
N ASN A 343 19.40 -3.84 15.75
CA ASN A 343 19.40 -5.28 15.57
C ASN A 343 20.05 -6.07 16.73
N SER A 344 19.94 -5.59 17.96
CA SER A 344 20.42 -6.35 19.13
C SER A 344 19.66 -7.67 19.31
N SER A 345 18.39 -7.71 18.90
CA SER A 345 17.54 -8.91 18.96
C SER A 345 17.88 -9.97 17.91
N GLY A 346 18.52 -9.60 16.78
CA GLY A 346 18.70 -10.47 15.62
C GLY A 346 17.44 -10.66 14.76
N PHE A 347 16.38 -9.85 14.99
CA PHE A 347 15.12 -9.94 14.25
C PHE A 347 15.02 -8.95 13.06
N LEU A 348 15.94 -8.01 12.92
CA LEU A 348 15.95 -7.10 11.78
C LEU A 348 16.18 -7.88 10.47
N GLY A 349 15.30 -7.67 9.52
CA GLY A 349 15.27 -8.36 8.24
C GLY A 349 14.44 -9.63 8.23
N HIS A 350 14.12 -10.22 9.38
CA HIS A 350 13.37 -11.48 9.51
C HIS A 350 11.84 -11.26 9.59
N ASN A 351 11.09 -12.37 9.48
CA ASN A 351 9.63 -12.38 9.48
C ASN A 351 9.01 -11.57 8.33
N LEU A 352 9.67 -11.55 7.17
CA LEU A 352 9.10 -10.95 5.96
C LEU A 352 7.81 -11.66 5.57
N MET A 353 6.76 -10.90 5.37
CA MET A 353 5.46 -11.35 4.91
C MET A 353 5.03 -10.56 3.67
N ASP A 354 4.30 -11.21 2.79
CA ASP A 354 3.44 -10.61 1.78
C ASP A 354 2.12 -11.38 1.79
N HIS A 355 1.00 -10.78 1.43
CA HIS A 355 -0.24 -11.55 1.35
C HIS A 355 -0.10 -12.71 0.36
N VAL A 356 -0.69 -13.86 0.70
CA VAL A 356 -0.81 -14.93 -0.29
C VAL A 356 -2.03 -14.65 -1.18
N VAL A 357 -1.82 -14.66 -2.48
CA VAL A 357 -2.81 -14.48 -3.53
C VAL A 357 -2.72 -15.58 -4.58
N GLY A 358 -3.64 -15.63 -5.53
CA GLY A 358 -3.69 -16.65 -6.59
C GLY A 358 -4.76 -17.71 -6.35
N GLY A 359 -5.49 -17.66 -5.22
CA GLY A 359 -6.69 -18.45 -4.97
C GLY A 359 -7.97 -17.69 -5.32
N GLY A 360 -9.03 -18.40 -5.70
CA GLY A 360 -10.32 -17.80 -5.97
C GLY A 360 -11.13 -18.48 -7.06
N ALA A 361 -12.19 -17.82 -7.52
CA ALA A 361 -13.04 -18.32 -8.58
C ALA A 361 -13.58 -17.20 -9.47
N SER A 362 -13.85 -17.53 -10.74
CA SER A 362 -14.51 -16.65 -11.70
C SER A 362 -15.59 -17.38 -12.47
N GLY A 363 -16.56 -16.66 -13.03
CA GLY A 363 -17.66 -17.21 -13.81
C GLY A 363 -18.43 -16.12 -14.53
N THR A 364 -19.61 -16.48 -15.06
CA THR A 364 -20.46 -15.56 -15.82
C THR A 364 -21.92 -15.62 -15.34
N PHE A 365 -22.60 -14.47 -15.36
CA PHE A 365 -24.06 -14.40 -15.17
C PHE A 365 -24.74 -14.26 -16.54
N GLU A 366 -25.24 -15.38 -17.07
CA GLU A 366 -25.87 -15.41 -18.40
C GLU A 366 -27.21 -14.67 -18.45
N ASP A 367 -27.93 -14.65 -17.33
CA ASP A 367 -29.21 -13.93 -17.15
C ASP A 367 -29.06 -12.41 -17.05
N LEU A 368 -27.83 -11.91 -16.88
CA LEU A 368 -27.50 -10.49 -16.83
C LEU A 368 -26.74 -10.00 -18.06
N ASN A 369 -26.61 -10.82 -19.08
CA ASN A 369 -25.87 -10.45 -20.30
C ASN A 369 -26.48 -9.20 -20.92
N THR A 370 -25.74 -8.11 -20.85
CA THR A 370 -26.08 -6.81 -21.42
C THR A 370 -24.88 -6.29 -22.21
N LEU A 371 -25.18 -5.50 -23.25
CA LEU A 371 -24.12 -4.82 -23.98
C LEU A 371 -23.39 -3.87 -23.02
N PRO A 372 -22.05 -3.95 -22.93
CA PRO A 372 -21.29 -2.94 -22.22
C PRO A 372 -21.55 -1.58 -22.86
N SER A 373 -21.76 -0.56 -22.04
CA SER A 373 -21.79 0.82 -22.53
C SER A 373 -20.43 1.17 -23.13
N ALA A 374 -20.41 1.97 -24.19
CA ALA A 374 -19.17 2.45 -24.80
C ALA A 374 -18.32 3.27 -23.81
N ASN A 375 -18.96 3.92 -22.84
CA ASN A 375 -18.34 4.66 -21.76
C ASN A 375 -19.08 4.35 -20.43
N PRO A 376 -18.96 3.13 -19.91
CA PRO A 376 -19.57 2.84 -18.62
C PRO A 376 -18.84 3.64 -17.53
N PRO A 377 -19.54 4.03 -16.45
CA PRO A 377 -18.86 4.51 -15.27
C PRO A 377 -17.99 3.37 -14.70
N HIS A 378 -16.68 3.55 -14.72
CA HIS A 378 -15.73 2.60 -14.18
C HIS A 378 -15.53 2.86 -12.68
N ARG A 379 -16.19 2.10 -11.86
CA ARG A 379 -16.01 2.19 -10.41
C ARG A 379 -14.60 1.70 -10.03
N PRO A 380 -13.84 2.50 -9.26
CA PRO A 380 -12.45 2.20 -8.93
C PRO A 380 -12.27 1.19 -7.77
N ASN A 381 -13.34 0.69 -7.20
CA ASN A 381 -13.38 -0.38 -6.21
C ASN A 381 -14.34 -1.48 -6.67
N GLY A 382 -14.19 -2.67 -6.10
CA GLY A 382 -15.12 -3.77 -6.27
C GLY A 382 -15.95 -4.01 -5.02
N ILE A 383 -16.21 -5.28 -4.74
CA ILE A 383 -16.80 -5.78 -3.50
C ILE A 383 -15.73 -6.46 -2.64
N TYR A 384 -16.03 -6.59 -1.34
CA TYR A 384 -15.21 -7.33 -0.39
C TYR A 384 -16.04 -8.37 0.34
N VAL A 385 -15.58 -9.64 0.34
CA VAL A 385 -16.15 -10.69 1.20
C VAL A 385 -15.30 -10.73 2.46
N VAL A 386 -15.94 -10.43 3.58
CA VAL A 386 -15.27 -10.39 4.88
C VAL A 386 -14.82 -11.80 5.29
N ARG A 387 -13.65 -11.90 5.94
CA ARG A 387 -13.11 -13.13 6.50
C ARG A 387 -14.19 -13.90 7.28
N PHE A 388 -14.31 -15.19 7.01
CA PHE A 388 -15.28 -16.10 7.65
C PHE A 388 -14.65 -17.41 8.12
N ARG A 389 -13.37 -17.65 7.88
CA ARG A 389 -12.61 -18.81 8.37
C ARG A 389 -11.80 -18.43 9.60
N ASN A 390 -11.65 -19.38 10.52
CA ASN A 390 -10.88 -19.22 11.75
C ASN A 390 -11.30 -17.96 12.54
N THR A 391 -12.60 -17.74 12.65
CA THR A 391 -13.20 -16.67 13.47
C THR A 391 -13.68 -17.24 14.81
N PRO A 392 -13.99 -16.41 15.83
CA PRO A 392 -14.61 -16.89 17.06
C PRO A 392 -15.86 -17.73 16.83
N ALA A 393 -16.67 -17.36 15.84
CA ALA A 393 -17.92 -18.04 15.50
C ALA A 393 -17.73 -19.37 14.73
N THR A 394 -16.67 -19.51 13.94
CA THR A 394 -16.46 -20.70 13.08
C THR A 394 -15.44 -21.69 13.64
N GLY A 395 -14.73 -21.34 14.71
CA GLY A 395 -13.68 -22.18 15.29
C GLY A 395 -12.46 -22.35 14.37
N LYS A 396 -11.57 -23.27 14.75
CA LYS A 396 -10.32 -23.54 14.04
C LYS A 396 -10.56 -24.44 12.82
N HIS A 397 -10.01 -24.02 11.66
CA HIS A 397 -9.99 -24.85 10.46
C HIS A 397 -8.94 -25.96 10.59
N PRO A 398 -9.23 -27.21 10.14
CA PRO A 398 -8.31 -28.34 10.37
C PRO A 398 -7.01 -28.28 9.55
N HIS A 399 -6.97 -27.51 8.46
CA HIS A 399 -5.85 -27.58 7.49
C HIS A 399 -5.01 -26.32 7.42
N PHE A 400 -5.45 -25.19 8.00
CA PHE A 400 -4.69 -23.94 8.00
C PHE A 400 -5.05 -23.02 9.17
N LEU A 401 -4.09 -22.18 9.54
CA LEU A 401 -4.24 -21.08 10.49
C LEU A 401 -4.61 -19.79 9.76
N ARG A 402 -5.05 -18.78 10.53
CA ARG A 402 -5.39 -17.43 10.02
C ARG A 402 -6.59 -17.48 9.07
N GLY A 403 -6.59 -16.65 8.02
CA GLY A 403 -7.74 -16.61 7.13
C GLY A 403 -7.50 -15.78 5.87
N TYR A 404 -8.59 -15.57 5.14
CA TYR A 404 -8.60 -14.77 3.91
C TYR A 404 -9.91 -13.99 3.80
N GLY A 405 -9.86 -12.87 3.08
CA GLY A 405 -11.00 -12.18 2.51
C GLY A 405 -10.96 -12.27 0.98
N PHE A 406 -12.06 -11.94 0.31
CA PHE A 406 -12.05 -11.81 -1.14
C PHE A 406 -12.23 -10.37 -1.58
N GLN A 407 -11.48 -9.97 -2.58
CA GLN A 407 -11.76 -8.81 -3.40
C GLN A 407 -12.30 -9.31 -4.74
N GLY A 408 -13.29 -8.60 -5.29
CA GLY A 408 -13.91 -9.05 -6.52
C GLY A 408 -14.89 -8.03 -7.09
N GLY A 409 -15.68 -8.48 -8.03
CA GLY A 409 -16.71 -7.66 -8.66
C GLY A 409 -17.49 -8.44 -9.70
N ALA A 410 -18.53 -7.79 -10.21
CA ALA A 410 -19.32 -8.31 -11.31
C ALA A 410 -19.68 -7.16 -12.26
N GLU A 411 -19.32 -7.29 -13.53
CA GLU A 411 -19.50 -6.24 -14.52
C GLU A 411 -19.69 -6.78 -15.94
N PRO A 412 -20.41 -6.06 -16.80
CA PRO A 412 -20.50 -6.43 -18.21
C PRO A 412 -19.17 -6.13 -18.93
N ARG A 413 -18.73 -7.08 -19.75
CA ARG A 413 -17.55 -6.94 -20.62
C ARG A 413 -17.87 -7.32 -22.05
N PHE A 414 -17.08 -6.81 -23.01
CA PHE A 414 -17.12 -7.31 -24.37
C PHE A 414 -16.60 -8.75 -24.41
N ASN A 415 -17.27 -9.62 -25.16
CA ASN A 415 -16.80 -10.99 -25.39
C ASN A 415 -15.59 -10.99 -26.35
N MET A 416 -14.41 -10.69 -25.80
CA MET A 416 -13.16 -10.65 -26.60
C MET A 416 -12.68 -12.03 -27.04
N ASN A 417 -13.24 -13.11 -26.44
CA ASN A 417 -12.94 -14.50 -26.80
C ASN A 417 -13.97 -15.10 -27.78
N ALA A 418 -14.82 -14.25 -28.37
CA ALA A 418 -15.76 -14.72 -29.38
C ALA A 418 -15.01 -15.34 -30.56
N GLU A 419 -15.52 -16.46 -31.03
CA GLU A 419 -15.02 -17.12 -32.23
C GLU A 419 -15.82 -16.67 -33.47
N GLY A 420 -15.23 -16.83 -34.68
CA GLY A 420 -15.87 -16.50 -35.95
C GLY A 420 -15.20 -15.38 -36.72
N LEU A 421 -15.81 -15.00 -37.80
CA LEU A 421 -15.30 -13.97 -38.73
C LEU A 421 -16.43 -13.01 -39.15
N GLY A 422 -16.04 -11.80 -39.58
CA GLY A 422 -16.95 -10.84 -40.20
C GLY A 422 -18.08 -10.37 -39.31
N THR A 423 -19.32 -10.41 -39.81
CA THR A 423 -20.52 -9.92 -39.12
C THR A 423 -20.85 -10.74 -37.88
N ASP A 424 -20.66 -12.05 -37.93
CA ASP A 424 -21.01 -12.94 -36.81
C ASP A 424 -20.03 -12.77 -35.64
N TYR A 425 -18.74 -12.62 -35.92
CA TYR A 425 -17.75 -12.21 -34.92
C TYR A 425 -18.13 -10.88 -34.25
N LYS A 426 -18.46 -9.86 -35.07
CA LYS A 426 -18.88 -8.54 -34.54
C LYS A 426 -20.13 -8.64 -33.67
N LYS A 427 -21.10 -9.47 -34.04
CA LYS A 427 -22.30 -9.73 -33.23
C LYS A 427 -21.93 -10.45 -31.91
N ALA A 428 -21.11 -11.50 -31.97
CA ALA A 428 -20.70 -12.27 -30.82
C ALA A 428 -19.90 -11.42 -29.80
N VAL A 429 -18.97 -10.59 -30.25
CA VAL A 429 -18.26 -9.62 -29.41
C VAL A 429 -19.21 -8.63 -28.75
N LYS A 430 -20.21 -8.13 -29.48
CA LYS A 430 -21.21 -7.18 -28.97
C LYS A 430 -22.21 -7.80 -28.01
N LEU A 431 -22.45 -9.12 -28.05
CA LEU A 431 -23.36 -9.77 -27.10
C LEU A 431 -22.96 -9.59 -25.65
N GLY A 432 -21.69 -9.24 -25.40
CA GLY A 432 -21.18 -9.01 -24.04
C GLY A 432 -21.21 -10.27 -23.17
N VAL A 433 -20.45 -10.22 -22.13
CA VAL A 433 -20.44 -11.24 -21.06
C VAL A 433 -20.53 -10.50 -19.74
N TYR A 434 -21.35 -10.98 -18.83
CA TYR A 434 -21.41 -10.43 -17.47
C TYR A 434 -20.48 -11.26 -16.58
N ASP A 435 -19.23 -10.81 -16.46
CA ASP A 435 -18.20 -11.48 -15.69
C ASP A 435 -18.41 -11.28 -14.18
N VAL A 436 -18.11 -12.29 -13.39
CA VAL A 436 -18.05 -12.23 -11.94
C VAL A 436 -16.81 -12.94 -11.44
N SER A 437 -16.12 -12.34 -10.47
CA SER A 437 -14.90 -12.94 -9.90
C SER A 437 -14.73 -12.62 -8.42
N LEU A 438 -14.08 -13.54 -7.70
CA LEU A 438 -13.67 -13.43 -6.32
C LEU A 438 -12.22 -13.91 -6.23
N GLY A 439 -11.28 -12.99 -6.00
CA GLY A 439 -9.86 -13.27 -5.76
C GLY A 439 -9.54 -13.18 -4.27
N ALA A 440 -8.90 -14.20 -3.71
CA ALA A 440 -8.57 -14.24 -2.30
C ALA A 440 -7.31 -13.43 -1.99
N PHE A 441 -7.37 -12.73 -0.85
CA PHE A 441 -6.21 -12.18 -0.15
C PHE A 441 -6.10 -12.92 1.18
N GLY A 442 -5.06 -13.73 1.33
CA GLY A 442 -4.84 -14.56 2.50
C GLY A 442 -3.70 -14.03 3.35
N GLU A 443 -3.81 -14.26 4.65
CA GLU A 443 -2.74 -13.95 5.60
C GLU A 443 -1.58 -14.94 5.43
N SER A 444 -0.37 -14.44 5.17
CA SER A 444 0.86 -15.20 5.23
C SER A 444 1.38 -15.26 6.66
N LEU A 445 1.81 -16.43 7.12
CA LEU A 445 2.37 -16.59 8.46
C LEU A 445 3.74 -15.89 8.57
N ALA A 446 3.97 -15.25 9.72
CA ALA A 446 5.28 -14.67 10.04
C ALA A 446 6.29 -15.79 10.30
N ASN A 447 7.12 -16.08 9.32
CA ASN A 447 8.17 -17.10 9.42
C ASN A 447 9.54 -16.43 9.52
N PHE A 448 10.33 -16.79 10.54
CA PHE A 448 11.68 -16.26 10.74
C PHE A 448 12.61 -16.53 9.54
N ASP A 449 12.41 -17.64 8.83
CA ASP A 449 13.19 -18.00 7.65
C ASP A 449 12.79 -17.25 6.36
N ASN A 450 11.74 -16.43 6.42
CA ASN A 450 11.44 -15.43 5.41
C ASN A 450 12.14 -14.13 5.80
N PHE A 451 13.17 -13.72 5.05
CA PHE A 451 14.04 -12.62 5.46
C PHE A 451 14.61 -11.82 4.29
N CYS A 452 15.18 -10.67 4.61
CA CYS A 452 16.09 -9.94 3.74
C CYS A 452 17.37 -9.56 4.51
N GLU A 453 18.48 -9.56 3.80
CA GLU A 453 19.81 -9.23 4.30
C GLU A 453 20.58 -8.41 3.25
N ILE A 454 21.71 -7.83 3.60
CA ILE A 454 22.60 -7.20 2.60
C ILE A 454 23.29 -8.26 1.76
N ASP A 455 23.20 -8.14 0.44
CA ASP A 455 24.02 -8.92 -0.48
C ASP A 455 25.43 -8.31 -0.53
N PRO A 456 26.48 -9.01 -0.08
CA PRO A 456 27.84 -8.46 -0.02
C PRO A 456 28.45 -8.18 -1.40
N ASN A 457 27.91 -8.79 -2.46
CA ASN A 457 28.44 -8.74 -3.81
C ASN A 457 27.67 -7.79 -4.73
N LEU A 458 26.57 -7.19 -4.25
CA LEU A 458 25.67 -6.40 -5.08
C LEU A 458 25.47 -4.99 -4.54
N LYS A 459 25.61 -4.00 -5.41
CA LYS A 459 25.36 -2.59 -5.11
C LYS A 459 24.47 -1.97 -6.17
N ASP A 460 23.72 -0.95 -5.78
CA ASP A 460 22.96 -0.14 -6.73
C ASP A 460 23.82 0.88 -7.48
N ALA A 461 23.24 1.63 -8.39
CA ALA A 461 23.93 2.63 -9.22
C ALA A 461 24.54 3.78 -8.41
N TRP A 462 24.21 3.92 -7.14
CA TRP A 462 24.74 4.92 -6.20
C TRP A 462 25.79 4.33 -5.25
N GLY A 463 26.14 3.06 -5.43
CA GLY A 463 27.14 2.36 -4.62
C GLY A 463 26.64 1.86 -3.28
N ILE A 464 25.33 1.95 -2.99
CA ILE A 464 24.74 1.46 -1.76
C ILE A 464 24.54 -0.06 -1.86
N PRO A 465 24.99 -0.86 -0.86
CA PRO A 465 24.75 -2.30 -0.85
C PRO A 465 23.27 -2.67 -1.01
N ALA A 466 22.98 -3.64 -1.87
CA ALA A 466 21.64 -4.07 -2.22
C ALA A 466 21.13 -5.17 -1.27
N LEU A 467 19.83 -5.47 -1.31
CA LEU A 467 19.24 -6.58 -0.56
C LEU A 467 19.35 -7.90 -1.32
N ARG A 468 19.54 -8.97 -0.56
CA ARG A 468 19.15 -10.34 -0.89
C ARG A 468 17.85 -10.63 -0.16
N ILE A 469 16.79 -11.04 -0.88
CA ILE A 469 15.46 -11.29 -0.34
C ILE A 469 15.12 -12.77 -0.51
N SER A 470 14.76 -13.45 0.56
CA SER A 470 14.42 -14.87 0.58
C SER A 470 13.05 -15.06 1.24
N MET A 471 12.06 -15.45 0.45
CA MET A 471 10.71 -15.68 0.96
C MET A 471 10.05 -16.87 0.22
N ALA A 472 9.30 -17.67 0.96
CA ALA A 472 8.47 -18.72 0.39
C ALA A 472 7.13 -18.82 1.15
N HIS A 473 6.07 -19.08 0.43
CA HIS A 473 4.79 -19.52 1.01
C HIS A 473 4.90 -21.02 1.38
N GLY A 474 4.27 -21.38 2.51
CA GLY A 474 4.30 -22.74 3.04
C GLY A 474 3.05 -23.55 2.72
N LYS A 475 2.96 -24.72 3.38
CA LYS A 475 1.78 -25.60 3.27
C LYS A 475 0.50 -24.92 3.76
N ASN A 476 0.61 -24.04 4.77
CA ASN A 476 -0.51 -23.27 5.31
C ASN A 476 -1.13 -22.40 4.24
N GLU A 477 -0.34 -21.59 3.55
CA GLU A 477 -0.77 -20.68 2.49
C GLU A 477 -1.36 -21.43 1.28
N ALA A 478 -0.74 -22.55 0.91
CA ALA A 478 -1.24 -23.41 -0.16
C ALA A 478 -2.62 -24.03 0.17
N ALA A 479 -2.82 -24.46 1.43
CA ALA A 479 -4.11 -24.99 1.88
C ALA A 479 -5.19 -23.89 1.92
N LEU A 480 -4.83 -22.68 2.35
CA LEU A 480 -5.68 -21.51 2.39
C LEU A 480 -6.13 -21.10 0.98
N MET A 481 -5.23 -21.11 -0.03
CA MET A 481 -5.59 -20.79 -1.42
C MET A 481 -6.50 -21.86 -2.04
N ARG A 482 -6.31 -23.15 -1.71
CA ARG A 482 -7.24 -24.19 -2.17
C ARG A 482 -8.63 -24.05 -1.57
N ASP A 483 -8.76 -23.79 -0.26
CA ASP A 483 -10.06 -23.57 0.38
C ASP A 483 -10.74 -22.32 -0.19
N SER A 484 -9.99 -21.26 -0.45
CA SER A 484 -10.54 -20.04 -1.04
C SER A 484 -11.09 -20.25 -2.45
N ALA A 485 -10.44 -21.07 -3.28
CA ALA A 485 -10.94 -21.40 -4.60
C ALA A 485 -12.27 -22.16 -4.55
N ILE A 486 -12.35 -23.20 -3.70
CA ILE A 486 -13.55 -24.00 -3.50
C ILE A 486 -14.70 -23.13 -2.98
N THR A 487 -14.46 -22.38 -1.91
CA THR A 487 -15.51 -21.54 -1.30
C THR A 487 -15.90 -20.35 -2.18
N GLY A 488 -14.99 -19.83 -2.99
CA GLY A 488 -15.27 -18.84 -4.02
C GLY A 488 -16.23 -19.40 -5.08
N ALA A 489 -15.96 -20.60 -5.59
CA ALA A 489 -16.81 -21.28 -6.55
C ALA A 489 -18.22 -21.55 -5.98
N GLU A 490 -18.32 -22.08 -4.75
CA GLU A 490 -19.59 -22.29 -4.05
C GLU A 490 -20.44 -21.01 -3.92
N MET A 491 -19.80 -19.87 -3.63
CA MET A 491 -20.47 -18.58 -3.56
C MET A 491 -20.97 -18.12 -4.94
N LEU A 492 -20.16 -18.25 -5.99
CA LEU A 492 -20.57 -17.93 -7.36
C LEU A 492 -21.70 -18.83 -7.85
N GLU A 493 -21.61 -20.14 -7.60
CA GLU A 493 -22.64 -21.10 -7.95
C GLU A 493 -23.97 -20.78 -7.23
N SER A 494 -23.90 -20.43 -5.95
CA SER A 494 -25.09 -20.05 -5.18
C SER A 494 -25.82 -18.85 -5.78
N ALA A 495 -25.11 -17.95 -6.43
CA ALA A 495 -25.65 -16.79 -7.13
C ALA A 495 -26.11 -17.11 -8.56
N GLY A 496 -25.99 -18.37 -9.00
CA GLY A 496 -26.38 -18.81 -10.34
C GLY A 496 -25.38 -18.50 -11.44
N ALA A 497 -24.12 -18.25 -11.08
CA ALA A 497 -23.06 -18.12 -12.08
C ALA A 497 -22.84 -19.43 -12.82
N LYS A 498 -22.45 -19.30 -14.09
CA LYS A 498 -22.10 -20.40 -14.99
C LYS A 498 -20.63 -20.31 -15.38
N ASN A 499 -20.12 -21.35 -16.06
CA ASN A 499 -18.75 -21.41 -16.55
C ASN A 499 -17.71 -21.13 -15.44
N ILE A 500 -17.95 -21.66 -14.23
CA ILE A 500 -17.12 -21.40 -13.07
C ILE A 500 -15.75 -22.04 -13.25
N ARG A 501 -14.70 -21.23 -13.03
CA ARG A 501 -13.30 -21.65 -13.08
C ARG A 501 -12.65 -21.37 -11.73
N LEU A 502 -11.94 -22.36 -11.20
CA LEU A 502 -11.20 -22.26 -9.94
C LEU A 502 -9.73 -21.96 -10.24
N THR A 503 -9.16 -21.10 -9.40
CA THR A 503 -7.72 -20.84 -9.37
C THR A 503 -7.19 -21.24 -7.99
N THR A 504 -6.23 -22.18 -7.93
CA THR A 504 -5.80 -22.81 -6.66
C THR A 504 -4.30 -22.69 -6.38
N HIS A 505 -3.54 -21.97 -7.22
CA HIS A 505 -2.12 -21.78 -7.01
C HIS A 505 -1.83 -20.67 -5.99
N THR A 506 -0.61 -20.61 -5.52
CA THR A 506 -0.05 -19.47 -4.81
C THR A 506 0.81 -18.68 -5.78
N GLU A 507 0.58 -17.38 -5.89
CA GLU A 507 1.47 -16.49 -6.63
C GLU A 507 2.85 -16.41 -5.96
N MET A 508 3.86 -15.97 -6.72
CA MET A 508 5.19 -15.72 -6.21
C MET A 508 5.13 -14.63 -5.11
N PRO A 509 5.85 -14.79 -3.98
CA PRO A 509 5.94 -13.74 -2.97
C PRO A 509 6.36 -12.38 -3.55
N GLY A 510 5.75 -11.31 -3.07
CA GLY A 510 5.91 -9.95 -3.58
C GLY A 510 4.86 -9.54 -4.63
N MET A 511 4.11 -10.49 -5.20
CA MET A 511 3.08 -10.18 -6.20
C MET A 511 1.84 -9.51 -5.61
N ALA A 512 1.54 -9.70 -4.31
CA ALA A 512 0.48 -8.94 -3.64
C ALA A 512 0.86 -7.49 -3.33
N ILE A 513 2.14 -7.15 -3.37
CA ILE A 513 2.69 -5.79 -3.15
C ILE A 513 2.38 -5.26 -1.74
N HIS A 514 2.31 -6.15 -0.76
CA HIS A 514 1.95 -5.87 0.63
C HIS A 514 3.05 -6.28 1.60
N GLU A 515 4.32 -5.99 1.27
CA GLU A 515 5.49 -6.36 2.05
C GLU A 515 5.42 -5.74 3.46
N VAL A 516 5.48 -6.60 4.48
CA VAL A 516 5.43 -6.23 5.90
C VAL A 516 6.35 -7.12 6.74
N GLY A 517 6.70 -6.72 7.97
CA GLY A 517 7.25 -7.60 9.01
C GLY A 517 8.73 -7.47 9.32
N THR A 518 9.58 -6.97 8.49
CA THR A 518 11.06 -7.03 8.56
C THR A 518 11.73 -6.29 9.73
N ALA A 519 10.99 -5.49 10.50
CA ALA A 519 11.43 -4.81 11.73
C ALA A 519 10.32 -4.83 12.77
N ARG A 520 9.75 -6.02 13.02
CA ARG A 520 8.50 -6.19 13.76
C ARG A 520 8.48 -5.52 15.14
N MET A 521 7.31 -5.02 15.53
CA MET A 521 7.02 -4.52 16.87
C MET A 521 6.85 -5.66 17.89
N GLY A 522 7.05 -5.34 19.16
CA GLY A 522 6.78 -6.26 20.26
C GLY A 522 7.12 -5.65 21.61
N ASN A 523 6.69 -6.32 22.69
CA ASN A 523 6.99 -5.91 24.08
C ASN A 523 8.32 -6.49 24.59
N ASP A 524 8.83 -7.55 23.96
CA ASP A 524 10.09 -8.18 24.33
C ASP A 524 11.22 -7.71 23.37
N PRO A 525 12.19 -6.90 23.87
CA PRO A 525 13.29 -6.40 23.04
C PRO A 525 14.22 -7.51 22.52
N LYS A 526 14.13 -8.73 23.04
CA LYS A 526 14.88 -9.89 22.55
C LYS A 526 14.20 -10.58 21.36
N LYS A 527 12.93 -10.25 21.07
CA LYS A 527 12.11 -10.88 20.02
C LYS A 527 11.51 -9.88 19.05
N SER A 528 11.88 -8.61 19.15
CA SER A 528 11.37 -7.53 18.31
C SER A 528 12.43 -6.44 18.11
N VAL A 529 12.25 -5.65 17.07
CA VAL A 529 13.09 -4.50 16.71
C VAL A 529 12.51 -3.20 17.29
N LEU A 530 11.18 -3.11 17.26
CA LEU A 530 10.43 -1.92 17.66
C LEU A 530 9.52 -2.21 18.85
N ASN A 531 9.29 -1.19 19.68
CA ASN A 531 8.29 -1.22 20.72
C ASN A 531 6.88 -0.90 20.20
N ALA A 532 5.88 -0.86 21.08
CA ALA A 532 4.48 -0.58 20.75
C ALA A 532 4.23 0.77 20.05
N PHE A 533 5.16 1.71 20.08
CA PHE A 533 5.08 3.03 19.46
C PHE A 533 5.98 3.15 18.22
N SER A 534 6.33 2.03 17.57
CA SER A 534 7.21 1.98 16.40
C SER A 534 8.61 2.57 16.64
N GLN A 535 9.03 2.73 17.89
CA GLN A 535 10.34 3.21 18.29
C GLN A 535 11.29 2.03 18.44
N SER A 536 12.53 2.16 17.96
CA SER A 536 13.57 1.15 18.17
C SER A 536 13.82 0.92 19.67
N HIS A 537 13.97 -0.35 20.05
CA HIS A 537 14.38 -0.71 21.41
C HIS A 537 15.80 -0.25 21.72
N ASP A 538 16.67 -0.23 20.71
CA ASP A 538 18.10 0.08 20.86
C ASP A 538 18.40 1.58 20.77
N VAL A 539 17.66 2.31 19.92
CA VAL A 539 17.93 3.72 19.58
C VAL A 539 16.70 4.56 19.86
N SER A 540 16.69 5.29 20.96
CA SER A 540 15.51 5.91 21.55
C SER A 540 14.85 7.01 20.71
N ASN A 541 15.55 7.58 19.73
CA ASN A 541 15.05 8.62 18.81
C ASN A 541 14.96 8.16 17.35
N LEU A 542 14.97 6.84 17.11
CA LEU A 542 14.77 6.20 15.83
C LEU A 542 13.40 5.50 15.82
N LEU A 543 12.57 5.82 14.84
CA LEU A 543 11.27 5.21 14.60
C LEU A 543 11.21 4.61 13.20
N VAL A 544 10.40 3.54 13.06
CA VAL A 544 10.08 2.94 11.74
C VAL A 544 8.57 2.73 11.70
N THR A 545 7.87 3.47 10.84
CA THR A 545 6.40 3.53 10.87
C THR A 545 5.72 3.00 9.59
N ASP A 546 6.49 2.39 8.69
CA ASP A 546 5.93 1.69 7.52
C ASP A 546 5.59 0.22 7.84
N GLY A 547 5.38 -0.58 6.80
CA GLY A 547 4.99 -1.99 6.93
C GLY A 547 6.01 -2.88 7.62
N SER A 548 7.27 -2.46 7.74
CA SER A 548 8.31 -3.27 8.41
C SER A 548 8.00 -3.55 9.88
N GLY A 549 7.25 -2.65 10.56
CA GLY A 549 6.87 -2.82 11.95
C GLY A 549 5.75 -3.85 12.23
N PHE A 550 5.13 -4.43 11.20
CA PHE A 550 4.02 -5.37 11.36
C PHE A 550 4.44 -6.68 12.05
N VAL A 551 3.54 -7.21 12.87
CA VAL A 551 3.71 -8.47 13.61
C VAL A 551 3.05 -9.62 12.87
N SER A 552 1.90 -9.36 12.25
CA SER A 552 1.17 -10.27 11.36
C SER A 552 0.55 -9.46 10.21
N SER A 553 0.31 -10.08 9.06
CA SER A 553 -0.18 -9.34 7.88
C SER A 553 -1.69 -9.08 7.91
N GLY A 554 -2.45 -9.91 8.63
CA GLY A 554 -3.90 -9.96 8.45
C GLY A 554 -4.27 -10.40 7.03
N CYS A 555 -5.54 -10.32 6.66
CA CYS A 555 -5.99 -10.51 5.26
C CYS A 555 -6.52 -9.21 4.63
N GLN A 556 -6.46 -8.11 5.37
CA GLN A 556 -6.87 -6.77 4.95
C GLN A 556 -5.67 -6.02 4.35
N ASN A 557 -5.91 -5.16 3.34
CA ASN A 557 -4.86 -4.34 2.75
C ASN A 557 -4.20 -3.45 3.82
N PRO A 558 -2.85 -3.43 3.94
CA PRO A 558 -2.17 -2.95 5.14
C PRO A 558 -2.06 -1.41 5.25
N THR A 559 -2.26 -0.66 4.15
CA THR A 559 -1.92 0.76 4.06
C THR A 559 -2.67 1.63 5.08
N LEU A 560 -3.97 1.36 5.33
CA LEU A 560 -4.74 2.13 6.32
C LEU A 560 -4.18 1.93 7.74
N THR A 561 -3.82 0.70 8.09
CA THR A 561 -3.19 0.36 9.37
C THR A 561 -1.81 1.01 9.50
N MET A 562 -0.98 1.00 8.45
CA MET A 562 0.31 1.70 8.46
C MET A 562 0.14 3.20 8.73
N MET A 563 -0.84 3.85 8.11
CA MET A 563 -1.12 5.28 8.34
C MET A 563 -1.56 5.54 9.78
N ALA A 564 -2.44 4.72 10.35
CA ALA A 564 -2.90 4.86 11.73
C ALA A 564 -1.76 4.66 12.74
N ILE A 565 -0.91 3.65 12.55
CA ILE A 565 0.30 3.41 13.35
C ILE A 565 1.24 4.61 13.27
N THR A 566 1.43 5.18 12.09
CA THR A 566 2.28 6.36 11.90
C THR A 566 1.76 7.56 12.68
N VAL A 567 0.45 7.84 12.62
CA VAL A 567 -0.16 8.93 13.41
C VAL A 567 0.06 8.71 14.91
N ARG A 568 -0.19 7.49 15.40
CA ARG A 568 0.02 7.12 16.80
C ARG A 568 1.48 7.31 17.24
N ALA A 569 2.43 6.85 16.44
CA ALA A 569 3.86 6.99 16.72
C ALA A 569 4.31 8.45 16.71
N CYS A 570 3.83 9.26 15.77
CA CYS A 570 4.15 10.69 15.71
C CYS A 570 3.56 11.47 16.87
N ASP A 571 2.32 11.18 17.28
CA ASP A 571 1.70 11.82 18.45
C ASP A 571 2.48 11.51 19.74
N HIS A 572 2.90 10.26 19.90
CA HIS A 572 3.78 9.86 21.00
C HIS A 572 5.14 10.59 20.95
N LEU A 573 5.73 10.71 19.76
CA LEU A 573 7.00 11.45 19.59
C LEU A 573 6.85 12.93 19.94
N VAL A 574 5.75 13.58 19.51
CA VAL A 574 5.45 14.98 19.87
C VAL A 574 5.35 15.18 21.39
N GLU A 575 4.69 14.27 22.10
CA GLU A 575 4.61 14.33 23.58
C GLU A 575 6.00 14.18 24.23
N ARG A 576 6.88 13.34 23.66
CA ARG A 576 8.27 13.21 24.15
C ARG A 576 9.07 14.48 23.88
N PHE A 577 8.89 15.15 22.75
CA PHE A 577 9.51 16.46 22.49
C PHE A 577 9.06 17.51 23.51
N LYS A 578 7.77 17.58 23.85
CA LYS A 578 7.25 18.49 24.88
C LYS A 578 7.84 18.24 26.26
N ARG A 579 8.19 17.00 26.56
CA ARG A 579 8.82 16.57 27.83
C ARG A 579 10.35 16.62 27.80
N HIS A 580 10.97 17.09 26.70
CA HIS A 580 12.43 17.12 26.50
C HIS A 580 13.12 15.75 26.61
N GLU A 581 12.47 14.68 26.15
CA GLU A 581 12.97 13.30 26.20
C GLU A 581 13.63 12.82 24.90
N VAL A 582 13.73 13.69 23.90
CA VAL A 582 14.28 13.37 22.58
C VAL A 582 15.68 13.94 22.39
#